data_039b377586ad11552fdd52266d221531
#
_entry.id   039b377586ad11552fdd52266d221531
#
_cell.length_a   1.000
_cell.length_b   1.000
_cell.length_c   1.000
_cell.angle_alpha   90.00
_cell.angle_beta   90.00
_cell.angle_gamma   90.00
#
_symmetry.space_group_name_H-M   'P 1'
#
loop_
_entity.id
_entity.type
_entity.pdbx_description
1 polymer ?
#
loop_
_entity_poly.entity_id
_entity_poly.type
_entity_poly.pdbx_seq_one_letter_code
_entity_poly.pdbx_strand_id
1 'polypeptide(L)'
;DQDFGEVDTSCMGLTPLNVEERVGIVWGSVTPGVELHLDEFLAGYDDLLDNHGLADCVLVGQQTIEGPNWKVAYDGYLDQYHLPILHGETFGPDYCNVAKFVHWGPHQRMQVPDYRHLDLAGVPEEEWPMSMLTSGVWTIFPHISIASFGIEEARYREGGKIYQVSQLFPGS
;
A
#
# COMPACT_ATOMS: atom_id res chain seq x y z
N ASP A 1 14.52 -41.71 8.84
CA ASP A 1 13.72 -42.76 8.13
C ASP A 1 13.94 -44.17 8.75
N GLN A 2 14.94 -44.35 9.61
CA GLN A 2 15.22 -45.69 10.18
C GLN A 2 14.09 -46.25 11.04
N ASP A 3 13.27 -45.40 11.61
CA ASP A 3 12.18 -45.80 12.53
C ASP A 3 10.81 -45.94 11.84
N PHE A 4 10.69 -45.52 10.60
CA PHE A 4 9.41 -45.50 9.87
C PHE A 4 9.30 -46.55 8.74
N GLY A 5 10.41 -47.28 8.47
CA GLY A 5 10.43 -48.24 7.35
C GLY A 5 10.43 -47.56 5.99
N GLU A 6 9.94 -48.28 4.98
CA GLU A 6 9.73 -47.72 3.64
C GLU A 6 8.42 -46.88 3.62
N VAL A 7 8.55 -45.60 3.55
CA VAL A 7 7.43 -44.64 3.45
C VAL A 7 7.37 -44.10 2.03
N ASP A 8 6.23 -44.24 1.37
CA ASP A 8 5.99 -43.55 0.10
C ASP A 8 5.80 -42.06 0.33
N THR A 9 6.83 -41.28 -0.02
CA THR A 9 6.81 -39.83 0.12
C THR A 9 6.27 -39.11 -1.09
N SER A 10 5.82 -39.81 -2.13
CA SER A 10 5.36 -39.17 -3.38
C SER A 10 4.16 -38.25 -3.20
N CYS A 11 3.34 -38.51 -2.16
CA CYS A 11 2.17 -37.71 -1.82
C CYS A 11 2.37 -36.80 -0.60
N MET A 12 3.61 -36.71 -0.04
CA MET A 12 3.90 -35.95 1.17
C MET A 12 4.47 -34.56 0.90
N GLY A 13 4.58 -34.13 -0.33
CA GLY A 13 5.04 -32.81 -0.70
C GLY A 13 4.01 -31.70 -0.39
N LEU A 14 4.50 -30.49 -0.24
CA LEU A 14 3.63 -29.32 -0.18
C LEU A 14 2.97 -29.09 -1.54
N THR A 15 1.73 -28.64 -1.54
CA THR A 15 1.06 -28.21 -2.75
C THR A 15 1.68 -26.90 -3.25
N PRO A 16 2.22 -26.85 -4.49
CA PRO A 16 2.79 -25.63 -5.02
C PRO A 16 1.69 -24.60 -5.28
N LEU A 17 1.98 -23.35 -4.95
CA LEU A 17 1.14 -22.21 -5.25
C LEU A 17 1.89 -21.27 -6.21
N ASN A 18 1.15 -20.64 -7.12
CA ASN A 18 1.74 -19.68 -8.03
C ASN A 18 1.99 -18.37 -7.32
N VAL A 19 3.21 -17.86 -7.45
CA VAL A 19 3.64 -16.58 -6.92
C VAL A 19 4.43 -15.82 -7.97
N GLU A 20 4.33 -14.51 -7.95
CA GLU A 20 5.09 -13.60 -8.81
C GLU A 20 5.50 -12.38 -7.97
N GLU A 21 6.72 -11.90 -8.16
CA GLU A 21 7.17 -10.64 -7.58
C GLU A 21 7.00 -9.54 -8.62
N ARG A 22 6.36 -8.42 -8.22
CA ARG A 22 6.22 -7.24 -9.05
C ARG A 22 6.18 -5.99 -8.19
N VAL A 23 6.98 -5.01 -8.50
CA VAL A 23 7.13 -3.70 -7.83
C VAL A 23 7.45 -3.80 -6.33
N GLY A 24 8.27 -4.80 -5.96
CA GLY A 24 8.67 -5.05 -4.57
C GLY A 24 7.57 -5.71 -3.72
N ILE A 25 6.52 -6.21 -4.34
CA ILE A 25 5.42 -6.93 -3.69
C ILE A 25 5.36 -8.36 -4.23
N VAL A 26 5.25 -9.33 -3.33
CA VAL A 26 5.02 -10.72 -3.70
C VAL A 26 3.52 -10.98 -3.79
N TRP A 27 3.07 -11.34 -4.97
CA TRP A 27 1.69 -11.67 -5.30
C TRP A 27 1.52 -13.18 -5.32
N GLY A 28 0.41 -13.69 -4.84
CA GLY A 28 0.17 -15.13 -4.83
C GLY A 28 -1.30 -15.48 -4.75
N SER A 29 -1.62 -16.68 -5.24
CA SER A 29 -2.93 -17.30 -5.07
C SER A 29 -2.84 -18.44 -4.08
N VAL A 30 -3.75 -18.48 -3.11
CA VAL A 30 -3.89 -19.62 -2.18
C VAL A 30 -4.64 -20.80 -2.82
N THR A 31 -5.14 -20.63 -4.03
CA THR A 31 -5.79 -21.70 -4.78
C THR A 31 -4.77 -22.38 -5.69
N PRO A 32 -4.49 -23.68 -5.49
CA PRO A 32 -3.54 -24.42 -6.31
C PRO A 32 -3.91 -24.41 -7.80
N GLY A 33 -2.89 -24.24 -8.65
CA GLY A 33 -3.04 -24.31 -10.10
C GLY A 33 -3.71 -23.10 -10.76
N VAL A 34 -4.08 -22.08 -9.98
CA VAL A 34 -4.59 -20.81 -10.53
C VAL A 34 -3.41 -19.99 -11.09
N GLU A 35 -3.53 -19.59 -12.33
CA GLU A 35 -2.58 -18.70 -12.98
C GLU A 35 -2.79 -17.25 -12.49
N LEU A 36 -1.70 -16.53 -12.28
CA LEU A 36 -1.75 -15.11 -11.89
C LEU A 36 -1.78 -14.26 -13.16
N HIS A 37 -2.81 -13.45 -13.32
CA HIS A 37 -2.96 -12.50 -14.42
C HIS A 37 -2.73 -11.06 -13.89
N LEU A 38 -1.48 -10.77 -13.47
CA LEU A 38 -1.17 -9.50 -12.79
C LEU A 38 -1.37 -8.28 -13.68
N ASP A 39 -1.15 -8.38 -14.99
CA ASP A 39 -1.37 -7.26 -15.91
C ASP A 39 -2.85 -6.85 -15.94
N GLU A 40 -3.75 -7.84 -15.97
CA GLU A 40 -5.19 -7.60 -15.93
C GLU A 40 -5.62 -7.10 -14.54
N PHE A 41 -5.10 -7.73 -13.48
CA PHE A 41 -5.45 -7.39 -12.11
C PHE A 41 -5.00 -5.96 -11.76
N LEU A 42 -3.75 -5.61 -12.05
CA LEU A 42 -3.19 -4.30 -11.71
C LEU A 42 -3.65 -3.19 -12.66
N ALA A 43 -4.00 -3.53 -13.91
CA ALA A 43 -4.53 -2.58 -14.90
C ALA A 43 -3.65 -1.32 -15.09
N GLY A 44 -2.32 -1.47 -15.04
CA GLY A 44 -1.34 -0.39 -15.13
C GLY A 44 -1.06 0.34 -13.81
N TYR A 45 -1.62 -0.14 -12.69
CA TYR A 45 -1.37 0.45 -11.39
C TYR A 45 0.04 0.18 -10.86
N ASP A 46 0.69 -0.86 -11.37
CA ASP A 46 2.08 -1.21 -11.09
C ASP A 46 3.06 -0.11 -11.52
N ASP A 47 2.83 0.57 -12.64
CA ASP A 47 3.65 1.72 -13.05
C ASP A 47 3.65 2.85 -12.00
N LEU A 48 2.51 3.05 -11.32
CA LEU A 48 2.42 4.01 -10.23
C LEU A 48 3.08 3.50 -8.96
N LEU A 49 2.88 2.23 -8.62
CA LEU A 49 3.46 1.62 -7.41
C LEU A 49 4.99 1.52 -7.48
N ASP A 50 5.56 1.34 -8.68
CA ASP A 50 7.01 1.28 -8.88
C ASP A 50 7.74 2.54 -8.41
N ASN A 51 7.07 3.70 -8.50
CA ASN A 51 7.63 4.97 -8.00
C ASN A 51 7.87 4.99 -6.48
N HIS A 52 7.32 4.03 -5.74
CA HIS A 52 7.59 3.90 -4.31
C HIS A 52 8.92 3.25 -4.00
N GLY A 53 9.49 2.46 -4.93
CA GLY A 53 10.74 1.74 -4.72
C GLY A 53 10.65 0.74 -3.57
N LEU A 54 9.53 0.03 -3.43
CA LEU A 54 9.28 -0.86 -2.29
C LEU A 54 10.29 -2.00 -2.19
N ALA A 55 10.87 -2.43 -3.34
CA ALA A 55 11.92 -3.45 -3.38
C ALA A 55 13.18 -3.05 -2.59
N ASP A 56 13.47 -1.76 -2.49
CA ASP A 56 14.63 -1.21 -1.78
C ASP A 56 14.30 -0.83 -0.32
N CYS A 57 13.06 -1.00 0.10
CA CYS A 57 12.63 -0.68 1.45
C CYS A 57 13.07 -1.75 2.45
N VAL A 58 13.32 -1.31 3.68
CA VAL A 58 13.60 -2.22 4.80
C VAL A 58 12.44 -2.20 5.78
N LEU A 59 12.09 -3.37 6.31
CA LEU A 59 11.05 -3.49 7.33
C LEU A 59 11.55 -2.87 8.64
N VAL A 60 10.87 -1.82 9.09
CA VAL A 60 11.20 -1.12 10.34
C VAL A 60 10.43 -1.71 11.53
N GLY A 61 9.22 -2.19 11.29
CA GLY A 61 8.39 -2.80 12.32
C GLY A 61 7.10 -3.38 11.75
N GLN A 62 6.45 -4.22 12.55
CA GLN A 62 5.17 -4.82 12.22
C GLN A 62 4.31 -4.94 13.47
N GLN A 63 3.02 -4.73 13.33
CA GLN A 63 2.04 -4.97 14.39
C GLN A 63 0.74 -5.49 13.80
N THR A 64 -0.01 -6.22 14.63
CA THR A 64 -1.37 -6.65 14.31
C THR A 64 -2.33 -5.93 15.26
N ILE A 65 -3.37 -5.35 14.71
CA ILE A 65 -4.38 -4.58 15.45
C ILE A 65 -5.74 -5.20 15.16
N GLU A 66 -6.52 -5.48 16.20
CA GLU A 66 -7.95 -5.79 16.04
C GLU A 66 -8.69 -4.53 15.64
N GLY A 67 -9.50 -4.62 14.61
CA GLY A 67 -10.19 -3.49 14.02
C GLY A 67 -11.62 -3.80 13.62
N PRO A 68 -12.32 -2.85 13.01
CA PRO A 68 -13.65 -3.07 12.47
C PRO A 68 -13.63 -4.05 11.29
N ASN A 69 -14.80 -4.33 10.73
CA ASN A 69 -14.89 -5.08 9.49
C ASN A 69 -13.94 -4.49 8.43
N TRP A 70 -13.23 -5.35 7.69
CA TRP A 70 -12.20 -4.94 6.75
C TRP A 70 -12.68 -3.92 5.70
N LYS A 71 -13.96 -3.96 5.29
CA LYS A 71 -14.54 -2.98 4.36
C LYS A 71 -14.64 -1.61 4.99
N VAL A 72 -15.03 -1.54 6.27
CA VAL A 72 -15.10 -0.28 7.02
C VAL A 72 -13.69 0.29 7.21
N ALA A 73 -12.70 -0.57 7.51
CA ALA A 73 -11.32 -0.14 7.60
C ALA A 73 -10.77 0.35 6.24
N TYR A 74 -11.11 -0.35 5.15
CA TYR A 74 -10.73 0.05 3.80
C TYR A 74 -11.32 1.41 3.42
N ASP A 75 -12.62 1.62 3.69
CA ASP A 75 -13.29 2.91 3.47
C ASP A 75 -12.66 4.02 4.32
N GLY A 76 -12.27 3.71 5.56
CA GLY A 76 -11.60 4.65 6.45
C GLY A 76 -10.26 5.15 5.91
N TYR A 77 -9.50 4.30 5.21
CA TYR A 77 -8.27 4.74 4.52
C TYR A 77 -8.53 5.67 3.33
N LEU A 78 -9.71 5.65 2.78
CA LEU A 78 -10.12 6.47 1.64
C LEU A 78 -10.99 7.66 2.05
N ASP A 79 -11.28 7.82 3.32
CA ASP A 79 -12.00 8.98 3.85
C ASP A 79 -11.03 10.11 4.23
N GLN A 80 -10.94 11.12 3.36
CA GLN A 80 -10.13 12.31 3.64
C GLN A 80 -10.80 13.25 4.65
N TYR A 81 -12.12 13.21 4.77
CA TYR A 81 -12.88 14.17 5.55
C TYR A 81 -12.53 14.13 7.05
N HIS A 82 -12.21 12.96 7.59
CA HIS A 82 -11.88 12.80 8.99
C HIS A 82 -10.46 13.29 9.36
N LEU A 83 -9.52 13.35 8.40
CA LEU A 83 -8.12 13.66 8.68
C LEU A 83 -7.94 14.99 9.43
N PRO A 84 -8.45 16.14 8.97
CA PRO A 84 -8.26 17.39 9.70
C PRO A 84 -9.02 17.46 11.02
N ILE A 85 -10.03 16.61 11.21
CA ILE A 85 -10.89 16.61 12.40
C ILE A 85 -10.34 15.67 13.48
N LEU A 86 -10.11 14.39 13.11
CA LEU A 86 -9.64 13.38 14.07
C LEU A 86 -8.13 13.38 14.24
N HIS A 87 -7.40 13.68 13.19
CA HIS A 87 -5.95 13.60 13.14
C HIS A 87 -5.25 14.96 13.04
N GLY A 88 -5.97 16.06 13.25
CA GLY A 88 -5.42 17.41 13.16
C GLY A 88 -4.23 17.66 14.09
N GLU A 89 -4.21 17.04 15.28
CA GLU A 89 -3.06 17.12 16.19
C GLU A 89 -1.87 16.27 15.73
N THR A 90 -2.11 15.23 14.93
CA THR A 90 -1.07 14.30 14.45
C THR A 90 -0.45 14.76 13.14
N PHE A 91 -1.29 15.17 12.20
CA PHE A 91 -0.84 15.56 10.85
C PHE A 91 -0.70 17.09 10.69
N GLY A 92 -1.18 17.86 11.66
CA GLY A 92 -1.15 19.32 11.62
C GLY A 92 -2.37 19.93 10.90
N PRO A 93 -2.44 21.28 10.90
CA PRO A 93 -3.59 22.02 10.39
C PRO A 93 -3.60 22.16 8.85
N ASP A 94 -2.53 21.74 8.18
CA ASP A 94 -2.33 22.01 6.75
C ASP A 94 -3.12 21.08 5.83
N TYR A 95 -3.68 20.00 6.37
CA TYR A 95 -4.49 19.09 5.58
C TYR A 95 -5.92 19.62 5.38
N CYS A 96 -6.33 19.68 4.13
CA CYS A 96 -7.71 20.03 3.80
C CYS A 96 -8.61 18.77 3.77
N ASN A 97 -9.92 18.98 3.81
CA ASN A 97 -10.90 17.92 3.76
C ASN A 97 -11.39 17.60 2.32
N VAL A 98 -10.58 17.91 1.34
CA VAL A 98 -10.84 17.64 -0.07
C VAL A 98 -9.80 16.65 -0.57
N ALA A 99 -10.23 15.64 -1.31
CA ALA A 99 -9.35 14.67 -1.92
C ALA A 99 -9.60 14.54 -3.43
N LYS A 100 -8.57 14.16 -4.16
CA LYS A 100 -8.66 13.74 -5.56
C LYS A 100 -8.50 12.23 -5.62
N PHE A 101 -9.45 11.55 -6.23
CA PHE A 101 -9.41 10.12 -6.45
C PHE A 101 -9.08 9.81 -7.90
N VAL A 102 -8.15 8.90 -8.10
CA VAL A 102 -7.82 8.31 -9.40
C VAL A 102 -7.84 6.80 -9.26
N HIS A 103 -8.30 6.08 -10.27
CA HIS A 103 -8.48 4.63 -10.20
C HIS A 103 -7.89 3.92 -11.42
N TRP A 104 -7.47 2.66 -11.19
CA TRP A 104 -6.97 1.70 -12.16
C TRP A 104 -7.69 0.38 -11.92
N GLY A 105 -8.65 0.04 -12.77
CA GLY A 105 -9.52 -1.10 -12.49
C GLY A 105 -10.17 -0.97 -11.10
N PRO A 106 -9.99 -1.96 -10.20
CA PRO A 106 -10.52 -1.91 -8.84
C PRO A 106 -9.63 -1.15 -7.84
N HIS A 107 -8.41 -0.77 -8.24
CA HIS A 107 -7.44 -0.09 -7.38
C HIS A 107 -7.61 1.41 -7.46
N GLN A 108 -7.21 2.12 -6.42
CA GLN A 108 -7.33 3.56 -6.43
C GLN A 108 -6.26 4.25 -5.58
N ARG A 109 -6.01 5.49 -5.95
CA ARG A 109 -5.20 6.43 -5.20
C ARG A 109 -6.09 7.58 -4.74
N MET A 110 -6.05 7.86 -3.44
CA MET A 110 -6.55 9.09 -2.88
C MET A 110 -5.36 10.04 -2.71
N GLN A 111 -5.32 11.11 -3.46
CA GLN A 111 -4.35 12.19 -3.26
C GLN A 111 -4.86 13.09 -2.15
N VAL A 112 -4.00 13.35 -1.19
CA VAL A 112 -4.26 14.20 -0.03
C VAL A 112 -3.59 15.55 -0.25
N PRO A 113 -4.29 16.54 -0.82
CA PRO A 113 -3.76 17.87 -0.94
C PRO A 113 -3.70 18.52 0.44
N ASP A 114 -2.65 19.28 0.69
CA ASP A 114 -2.57 20.23 1.79
C ASP A 114 -2.57 21.66 1.26
N TYR A 115 -2.65 22.64 2.16
CA TYR A 115 -2.71 24.04 1.75
C TYR A 115 -1.44 24.53 1.03
N ARG A 116 -0.30 23.86 1.20
CA ARG A 116 0.94 24.16 0.47
C ARG A 116 0.81 23.96 -1.03
N HIS A 117 -0.15 23.13 -1.49
CA HIS A 117 -0.45 22.99 -2.92
C HIS A 117 -0.98 24.30 -3.53
N LEU A 118 -1.52 25.22 -2.72
CA LEU A 118 -1.95 26.53 -3.21
C LEU A 118 -0.78 27.40 -3.68
N ASP A 119 0.41 27.22 -3.09
CA ASP A 119 1.63 27.90 -3.46
C ASP A 119 2.15 27.43 -4.84
N LEU A 120 1.66 26.28 -5.31
CA LEU A 120 1.98 25.72 -6.61
C LEU A 120 0.95 26.10 -7.69
N ALA A 121 -0.01 26.94 -7.36
CA ALA A 121 -1.02 27.39 -8.33
C ALA A 121 -0.34 28.11 -9.51
N GLY A 122 -0.52 27.55 -10.72
CA GLY A 122 0.11 28.06 -11.95
C GLY A 122 1.52 27.53 -12.21
N VAL A 123 2.10 26.74 -11.32
CA VAL A 123 3.34 26.01 -11.57
C VAL A 123 3.00 24.72 -12.34
N PRO A 124 3.69 24.40 -13.46
CA PRO A 124 3.51 23.13 -14.15
C PRO A 124 3.75 21.93 -13.22
N GLU A 125 2.94 20.88 -13.37
CA GLU A 125 3.01 19.71 -12.48
C GLU A 125 4.40 19.02 -12.54
N GLU A 126 5.08 19.13 -13.68
CA GLU A 126 6.44 18.60 -13.88
C GLU A 126 7.50 19.28 -13.00
N GLU A 127 7.20 20.48 -12.53
CA GLU A 127 8.07 21.27 -11.64
C GLU A 127 7.72 21.11 -10.16
N TRP A 128 6.67 20.34 -9.85
CA TRP A 128 6.26 20.15 -8.46
C TRP A 128 7.27 19.31 -7.69
N PRO A 129 7.51 19.63 -6.42
CA PRO A 129 8.33 18.76 -5.58
C PRO A 129 7.76 17.35 -5.53
N MET A 130 8.62 16.35 -5.62
CA MET A 130 8.22 14.93 -5.61
C MET A 130 7.40 14.59 -4.34
N SER A 131 7.69 15.22 -3.22
CA SER A 131 6.93 15.07 -1.99
C SER A 131 5.45 15.44 -2.12
N MET A 132 5.12 16.41 -2.98
CA MET A 132 3.74 16.78 -3.27
C MET A 132 3.04 15.78 -4.19
N LEU A 133 3.77 15.20 -5.13
CA LEU A 133 3.24 14.21 -6.06
C LEU A 133 3.02 12.85 -5.40
N THR A 134 3.79 12.53 -4.38
CA THR A 134 3.77 11.21 -3.71
C THR A 134 3.02 11.20 -2.39
N SER A 135 2.37 12.29 -2.00
CA SER A 135 1.47 12.28 -0.84
C SER A 135 0.16 11.56 -1.18
N GLY A 136 -0.36 10.78 -0.26
CA GLY A 136 -1.65 10.12 -0.44
C GLY A 136 -1.74 8.72 0.13
N VAL A 137 -2.83 8.08 -0.21
CA VAL A 137 -3.12 6.68 0.13
C VAL A 137 -3.36 5.93 -1.16
N TRP A 138 -2.65 4.82 -1.33
CA TRP A 138 -2.80 3.90 -2.46
C TRP A 138 -3.46 2.63 -1.96
N THR A 139 -4.58 2.27 -2.54
CA THR A 139 -5.26 1.04 -2.15
C THR A 139 -5.20 0.03 -3.27
N ILE A 140 -4.86 -1.20 -2.90
CA ILE A 140 -4.89 -2.35 -3.77
C ILE A 140 -6.06 -3.21 -3.31
N PHE A 141 -7.14 -3.16 -4.08
CA PHE A 141 -8.36 -3.91 -3.74
C PHE A 141 -8.06 -5.42 -3.71
N PRO A 142 -8.63 -6.17 -2.75
CA PRO A 142 -9.66 -5.74 -1.81
C PRO A 142 -9.15 -5.28 -0.42
N HIS A 143 -7.88 -5.47 -0.06
CA HIS A 143 -7.51 -5.46 1.35
C HIS A 143 -6.14 -4.85 1.68
N ILE A 144 -5.51 -4.15 0.74
CA ILE A 144 -4.22 -3.51 1.01
C ILE A 144 -4.38 -2.00 0.90
N SER A 145 -3.80 -1.30 1.86
CA SER A 145 -3.61 0.15 1.84
C SER A 145 -2.15 0.48 2.07
N ILE A 146 -1.62 1.38 1.24
CA ILE A 146 -0.27 1.92 1.36
C ILE A 146 -0.40 3.42 1.59
N ALA A 147 0.12 3.90 2.71
CA ALA A 147 0.23 5.32 2.99
C ALA A 147 1.70 5.72 3.07
N SER A 148 2.06 6.86 2.50
CA SER A 148 3.42 7.38 2.58
C SER A 148 3.48 8.60 3.46
N PHE A 149 4.55 8.67 4.26
CA PHE A 149 4.83 9.80 5.14
C PHE A 149 6.24 10.30 4.86
N GLY A 150 6.39 11.62 4.73
CA GLY A 150 7.70 12.26 4.69
C GLY A 150 8.36 12.19 6.07
N ILE A 151 9.68 12.01 6.12
CA ILE A 151 10.45 12.07 7.35
C ILE A 151 11.40 13.24 7.25
N GLU A 152 11.22 14.22 8.10
CA GLU A 152 12.12 15.38 8.20
C GLU A 152 13.26 15.20 9.22
N GLU A 153 13.26 14.07 9.95
CA GLU A 153 14.27 13.84 10.99
C GLU A 153 15.65 13.47 10.40
N ALA A 154 16.68 14.18 10.81
CA ALA A 154 18.07 14.04 10.34
C ALA A 154 18.70 12.65 10.57
N ARG A 155 18.10 11.78 11.39
CA ARG A 155 18.53 10.39 11.59
C ARG A 155 18.16 9.46 10.45
N TYR A 156 17.23 9.86 9.59
CA TYR A 156 16.86 9.16 8.38
C TYR A 156 17.45 9.89 7.19
N ARG A 157 17.68 9.22 6.09
CA ARG A 157 18.18 9.85 4.86
C ARG A 157 17.36 11.10 4.54
N GLU A 158 18.02 12.20 4.24
CA GLU A 158 17.38 13.41 3.73
C GLU A 158 16.49 13.04 2.52
N GLY A 159 15.21 13.41 2.58
CA GLY A 159 14.23 12.99 1.58
C GLY A 159 13.74 11.54 1.72
N GLY A 160 14.03 10.87 2.84
CA GLY A 160 13.52 9.52 3.11
C GLY A 160 12.00 9.50 3.26
N LYS A 161 11.40 8.35 2.93
CA LYS A 161 9.98 8.10 3.11
C LYS A 161 9.79 6.87 3.98
N ILE A 162 8.76 6.91 4.82
CA ILE A 162 8.21 5.73 5.48
C ILE A 162 6.92 5.36 4.77
N TYR A 163 6.76 4.09 4.50
CA TYR A 163 5.52 3.52 4.02
C TYR A 163 4.87 2.71 5.14
N GLN A 164 3.60 2.95 5.36
CA GLN A 164 2.75 2.07 6.15
C GLN A 164 1.97 1.21 5.17
N VAL A 165 2.25 -0.09 5.18
CA VAL A 165 1.48 -1.07 4.41
C VAL A 165 0.54 -1.78 5.36
N SER A 166 -0.75 -1.59 5.17
CA SER A 166 -1.80 -2.21 5.97
C SER A 166 -2.48 -3.30 5.16
N GLN A 167 -2.51 -4.50 5.72
CA GLN A 167 -3.26 -5.63 5.18
C GLN A 167 -4.50 -5.84 6.02
N LEU A 168 -5.67 -5.74 5.39
CA LEU A 168 -6.96 -5.77 6.04
C LEU A 168 -7.59 -7.16 5.86
N PHE A 169 -7.37 -8.06 6.79
CA PHE A 169 -7.94 -9.39 6.72
C PHE A 169 -9.33 -9.43 7.34
N PRO A 170 -10.29 -10.16 6.73
CA PRO A 170 -11.53 -10.46 7.40
C PRO A 170 -11.24 -11.23 8.67
N GLY A 171 -11.75 -10.74 9.80
CA GLY A 171 -11.72 -11.49 11.06
C GLY A 171 -12.52 -12.78 10.94
N SER A 172 -12.11 -13.79 11.67
CA SER A 172 -12.85 -15.05 11.83
C SER A 172 -14.02 -14.88 12.77
#